data_37f0de5a5f37e24b916c55cd6875d080
#
_entry.id   37f0de5a5f37e24b916c55cd6875d080
#
_cell.length_a   1.000
_cell.length_b   1.000
_cell.length_c   1.000
_cell.angle_alpha   90.00
_cell.angle_beta   90.00
_cell.angle_gamma   90.00
#
_symmetry.space_group_name_H-M   'P 1'
#
loop_
_entity.id
_entity.type
_entity.pdbx_description
1 polymer ?
#
loop_
_entity_poly.entity_id
_entity_poly.type
_entity_poly.pdbx_seq_one_letter_code
_entity_poly.pdbx_strand_id
1 'polypeptide(L)'
;MPNLLAFAVLILGTFIGIYFNGAPDIALLDIPRFHFPSFNAFPRGIMLGVLPQFFLSVGNAVLATTLLFKDLLDKRVDPDKLSQSMGVMCIISSLFGGFHACHGSGGLSGQYRFGARTGGVNLILGTVYFGIALIAGSPNFLAFYPISALGAFLVLIALELASSG
;
A
#
# COMPACT_ATOMS: atom_id res chain seq x y z
N MET A 1 -3.28 14.12 16.44
CA MET A 1 -2.99 12.89 17.20
C MET A 1 -3.40 11.56 16.52
N PRO A 2 -3.94 11.52 15.29
CA PRO A 2 -4.33 10.24 14.65
C PRO A 2 -3.14 9.30 14.41
N ASN A 3 -1.95 9.82 14.17
CA ASN A 3 -0.76 9.00 13.95
C ASN A 3 -0.36 8.14 15.17
N LEU A 4 -0.58 8.65 16.38
CA LEU A 4 -0.28 7.92 17.61
C LEU A 4 -1.23 6.73 17.81
N LEU A 5 -2.51 6.89 17.46
CA LEU A 5 -3.50 5.82 17.50
C LEU A 5 -3.18 4.73 16.46
N ALA A 6 -2.80 5.10 15.25
CA ALA A 6 -2.40 4.15 14.23
C ALA A 6 -1.15 3.35 14.66
N PHE A 7 -0.15 4.00 15.22
CA PHE A 7 1.02 3.34 15.81
C PHE A 7 0.63 2.41 16.97
N ALA A 8 -0.25 2.85 17.85
CA ALA A 8 -0.71 2.03 18.97
C ALA A 8 -1.43 0.77 18.47
N VAL A 9 -2.31 0.89 17.47
CA VAL A 9 -3.02 -0.26 16.87
C VAL A 9 -2.03 -1.23 16.21
N LEU A 10 -1.02 -0.73 15.49
CA LEU A 10 0.00 -1.58 14.89
C LEU A 10 0.81 -2.34 15.95
N ILE A 11 1.30 -1.64 16.98
CA ILE A 11 2.10 -2.25 18.04
C ILE A 11 1.27 -3.24 18.84
N LEU A 12 0.10 -2.83 19.32
CA LEU A 12 -0.79 -3.70 20.10
C LEU A 12 -1.26 -4.90 19.27
N GLY A 13 -1.63 -4.68 18.00
CA GLY A 13 -1.99 -5.74 17.07
C GLY A 13 -0.87 -6.76 16.89
N THR A 14 0.38 -6.29 16.79
CA THR A 14 1.55 -7.16 16.69
C THR A 14 1.73 -8.00 17.97
N PHE A 15 1.68 -7.38 19.15
CA PHE A 15 1.80 -8.09 20.42
C PHE A 15 0.67 -9.09 20.64
N ILE A 16 -0.57 -8.68 20.40
CA ILE A 16 -1.74 -9.55 20.48
C ILE A 16 -1.61 -10.71 19.48
N GLY A 17 -1.19 -10.40 18.26
CA GLY A 17 -0.99 -11.40 17.23
C GLY A 17 0.03 -12.45 17.61
N ILE A 18 1.20 -12.04 18.07
CA ILE A 18 2.26 -12.95 18.52
C ILE A 18 1.80 -13.78 19.71
N TYR A 19 1.04 -13.18 20.65
CA TYR A 19 0.56 -13.87 21.82
C TYR A 19 -0.48 -14.97 21.51
N PHE A 20 -1.43 -14.70 20.60
CA PHE A 20 -2.52 -15.65 20.28
C PHE A 20 -2.20 -16.58 19.11
N ASN A 21 -1.48 -16.11 18.11
CA ASN A 21 -1.23 -16.85 16.86
C ASN A 21 0.22 -17.36 16.74
N GLY A 22 1.09 -16.98 17.69
CA GLY A 22 2.51 -17.33 17.65
C GLY A 22 3.37 -16.35 16.85
N ALA A 23 4.66 -16.62 16.81
CA ALA A 23 5.60 -15.80 16.04
C ALA A 23 5.36 -15.94 14.53
N PRO A 24 5.69 -14.90 13.74
CA PRO A 24 5.58 -14.97 12.28
C PRO A 24 6.42 -16.11 11.73
N ASP A 25 5.87 -16.81 10.75
CA ASP A 25 6.57 -17.87 10.04
C ASP A 25 7.57 -17.23 9.05
N ILE A 26 8.84 -17.28 9.41
CA ILE A 26 9.93 -16.67 8.65
C ILE A 26 10.47 -17.69 7.65
N ALA A 27 10.37 -17.36 6.37
CA ALA A 27 10.98 -18.12 5.30
C ALA A 27 11.65 -17.17 4.31
N LEU A 28 12.73 -17.62 3.67
CA LEU A 28 13.33 -16.85 2.60
C LEU A 28 12.38 -16.75 1.42
N LEU A 29 12.40 -15.58 0.76
CA LEU A 29 11.59 -15.31 -0.41
C LEU A 29 11.85 -16.34 -1.49
N ASP A 30 10.81 -17.03 -1.92
CA ASP A 30 10.85 -17.82 -3.14
C ASP A 30 10.89 -16.86 -4.35
N ILE A 31 11.64 -17.24 -5.38
CA ILE A 31 11.75 -16.41 -6.59
C ILE A 31 10.34 -16.25 -7.18
N PRO A 32 9.85 -15.00 -7.34
CA PRO A 32 8.53 -14.78 -7.89
C PRO A 32 8.41 -15.41 -9.27
N ARG A 33 7.44 -16.30 -9.43
CA ARG A 33 7.20 -16.98 -10.71
C ARG A 33 6.35 -16.09 -11.60
N PHE A 34 6.67 -16.08 -12.87
CA PHE A 34 5.88 -15.38 -13.87
C PHE A 34 4.52 -16.06 -14.04
N HIS A 35 3.44 -15.29 -13.89
CA HIS A 35 2.07 -15.80 -14.02
C HIS A 35 1.32 -15.06 -15.13
N PHE A 36 0.75 -15.80 -16.05
CA PHE A 36 -0.25 -15.26 -16.96
C PHE A 36 -1.64 -15.42 -16.35
N PRO A 37 -2.44 -14.35 -16.32
CA PRO A 37 -3.81 -14.44 -15.85
C PRO A 37 -4.64 -15.35 -16.76
N SER A 38 -5.47 -16.21 -16.17
CA SER A 38 -6.40 -17.04 -16.94
C SER A 38 -7.52 -16.17 -17.51
N PHE A 39 -7.90 -16.37 -18.78
CA PHE A 39 -8.98 -15.62 -19.43
C PHE A 39 -10.31 -15.71 -18.68
N ASN A 40 -10.59 -16.83 -18.05
CA ASN A 40 -11.81 -17.04 -17.28
C ASN A 40 -11.89 -16.17 -16.00
N ALA A 41 -10.78 -15.66 -15.50
CA ALA A 41 -10.75 -14.78 -14.34
C ALA A 41 -11.05 -13.31 -14.68
N PHE A 42 -10.94 -12.90 -15.96
CA PHE A 42 -11.10 -11.52 -16.38
C PHE A 42 -12.46 -10.90 -16.02
N PRO A 43 -13.63 -11.52 -16.34
CA PRO A 43 -14.91 -10.89 -16.04
C PRO A 43 -15.10 -10.63 -14.55
N ARG A 44 -14.72 -11.59 -13.71
CA ARG A 44 -14.79 -11.45 -12.26
C ARG A 44 -13.77 -10.42 -11.74
N GLY A 45 -12.56 -10.42 -12.28
CA GLY A 45 -11.51 -9.43 -11.94
C GLY A 45 -11.92 -8.01 -12.31
N ILE A 46 -12.56 -7.81 -13.45
CA ILE A 46 -13.06 -6.50 -13.87
C ILE A 46 -14.16 -6.01 -12.92
N MET A 47 -15.15 -6.84 -12.63
CA MET A 47 -16.29 -6.42 -11.80
C MET A 47 -15.90 -6.18 -10.34
N LEU A 48 -15.10 -7.06 -9.74
CA LEU A 48 -14.77 -7.01 -8.32
C LEU A 48 -13.48 -6.24 -8.01
N GLY A 49 -12.58 -6.12 -8.97
CA GLY A 49 -11.30 -5.45 -8.80
C GLY A 49 -11.24 -4.11 -9.53
N VAL A 50 -11.33 -4.13 -10.87
CA VAL A 50 -11.05 -2.95 -11.70
C VAL A 50 -12.06 -1.83 -11.46
N LEU A 51 -13.36 -2.13 -11.46
CA LEU A 51 -14.40 -1.10 -11.32
C LEU A 51 -14.31 -0.31 -10.00
N PRO A 52 -14.25 -0.94 -8.81
CA PRO A 52 -14.10 -0.21 -7.56
C PRO A 52 -12.75 0.53 -7.50
N GLN A 53 -11.69 -0.11 -7.96
CA GLN A 53 -10.34 0.44 -7.90
C GLN A 53 -10.13 1.61 -8.86
N PHE A 54 -10.83 1.67 -9.98
CA PHE A 54 -10.72 2.73 -10.97
C PHE A 54 -11.01 4.11 -10.34
N PHE A 55 -12.14 4.24 -9.65
CA PHE A 55 -12.51 5.50 -8.99
C PHE A 55 -11.52 5.90 -7.90
N LEU A 56 -11.06 4.92 -7.12
CA LEU A 56 -10.06 5.16 -6.09
C LEU A 56 -8.71 5.56 -6.69
N SER A 57 -8.30 4.93 -7.78
CA SER A 57 -7.04 5.25 -8.46
C SER A 57 -7.06 6.64 -9.07
N VAL A 58 -8.12 7.01 -9.79
CA VAL A 58 -8.24 8.34 -10.41
C VAL A 58 -8.38 9.42 -9.34
N GLY A 59 -9.30 9.26 -8.39
CA GLY A 59 -9.58 10.27 -7.37
C GLY A 59 -8.41 10.46 -6.41
N ASN A 60 -7.94 9.39 -5.80
CA ASN A 60 -6.92 9.45 -4.75
C ASN A 60 -5.49 9.41 -5.28
N ALA A 61 -5.16 8.45 -6.14
CA ALA A 61 -3.78 8.27 -6.56
C ALA A 61 -3.33 9.27 -7.64
N VAL A 62 -4.24 9.81 -8.43
CA VAL A 62 -3.88 10.78 -9.48
C VAL A 62 -4.25 12.19 -9.05
N LEU A 63 -5.55 12.49 -8.90
CA LEU A 63 -6.01 13.86 -8.66
C LEU A 63 -5.57 14.39 -7.30
N ALA A 64 -5.89 13.70 -6.21
CA ALA A 64 -5.53 14.15 -4.88
C ALA A 64 -4.01 14.22 -4.70
N THR A 65 -3.25 13.27 -5.24
CA THR A 65 -1.79 13.29 -5.16
C THR A 65 -1.20 14.48 -5.94
N THR A 66 -1.72 14.78 -7.13
CA THR A 66 -1.27 15.94 -7.91
C THR A 66 -1.51 17.26 -7.17
N LEU A 67 -2.68 17.41 -6.55
CA LEU A 67 -3.00 18.59 -5.74
C LEU A 67 -2.08 18.69 -4.52
N LEU A 68 -1.87 17.60 -3.80
CA LEU A 68 -0.98 17.59 -2.65
C LEU A 68 0.49 17.90 -3.00
N PHE A 69 0.99 17.48 -4.15
CA PHE A 69 2.32 17.88 -4.60
C PHE A 69 2.44 19.39 -4.77
N LYS A 70 1.39 20.03 -5.31
CA LYS A 70 1.34 21.48 -5.43
C LYS A 70 1.25 22.16 -4.08
N ASP A 71 0.37 21.69 -3.19
CA ASP A 71 0.08 22.35 -1.92
C ASP A 71 1.22 22.17 -0.90
N LEU A 72 1.80 20.97 -0.81
CA LEU A 72 2.81 20.65 0.19
C LEU A 72 4.24 20.95 -0.26
N LEU A 73 4.54 20.79 -1.54
CA LEU A 73 5.90 20.87 -2.06
C LEU A 73 6.10 21.99 -3.08
N ASP A 74 5.04 22.74 -3.43
CA ASP A 74 5.02 23.74 -4.50
C ASP A 74 5.54 23.19 -5.84
N LYS A 75 5.23 21.92 -6.12
CA LYS A 75 5.65 21.22 -7.34
C LYS A 75 4.43 20.83 -8.17
N ARG A 76 4.49 21.13 -9.45
CA ARG A 76 3.50 20.66 -10.41
C ARG A 76 3.92 19.28 -10.93
N VAL A 77 3.07 18.31 -10.74
CA VAL A 77 3.23 16.94 -11.27
C VAL A 77 2.15 16.74 -12.33
N ASP A 78 2.54 16.15 -13.43
CA ASP A 78 1.64 15.85 -14.54
C ASP A 78 0.79 14.61 -14.17
N PRO A 79 -0.56 14.74 -14.13
CA PRO A 79 -1.45 13.63 -13.83
C PRO A 79 -1.29 12.46 -14.81
N ASP A 80 -1.01 12.74 -16.09
CA ASP A 80 -0.85 11.70 -17.10
C ASP A 80 0.40 10.86 -16.82
N LYS A 81 1.50 11.48 -16.42
CA LYS A 81 2.72 10.77 -16.01
C LYS A 81 2.53 9.93 -14.77
N LEU A 82 1.76 10.42 -13.79
CA LEU A 82 1.39 9.66 -12.60
C LEU A 82 0.58 8.41 -12.99
N SER A 83 -0.44 8.59 -13.83
CA SER A 83 -1.29 7.49 -14.31
C SER A 83 -0.50 6.45 -15.09
N GLN A 84 0.38 6.87 -16.00
CA GLN A 84 1.23 5.99 -16.79
C GLN A 84 2.20 5.21 -15.89
N SER A 85 2.88 5.89 -14.97
CA SER A 85 3.78 5.25 -14.00
C SER A 85 3.06 4.21 -13.16
N MET A 86 1.85 4.53 -12.67
CA MET A 86 1.02 3.61 -11.91
C MET A 86 0.61 2.39 -12.75
N GLY A 87 0.22 2.60 -14.01
CA GLY A 87 -0.13 1.52 -14.94
C GLY A 87 1.04 0.56 -15.17
N VAL A 88 2.24 1.10 -15.40
CA VAL A 88 3.46 0.29 -15.60
C VAL A 88 3.77 -0.52 -14.33
N MET A 89 3.72 0.10 -13.15
CA MET A 89 3.95 -0.62 -11.89
C MET A 89 2.93 -1.74 -11.68
N CYS A 90 1.65 -1.51 -11.96
CA CYS A 90 0.61 -2.52 -11.83
C CYS A 90 0.80 -3.69 -12.80
N ILE A 91 1.17 -3.43 -14.06
CA ILE A 91 1.44 -4.48 -15.05
C ILE A 91 2.62 -5.34 -14.58
N ILE A 92 3.74 -4.70 -14.23
CA ILE A 92 4.93 -5.44 -13.77
C ILE A 92 4.59 -6.24 -12.52
N SER A 93 3.97 -5.64 -11.51
CA SER A 93 3.60 -6.32 -10.26
C SER A 93 2.69 -7.52 -10.52
N SER A 94 1.67 -7.38 -11.36
CA SER A 94 0.71 -8.45 -11.64
C SER A 94 1.33 -9.65 -12.36
N LEU A 95 2.32 -9.43 -13.24
CA LEU A 95 3.03 -10.49 -13.93
C LEU A 95 3.83 -11.40 -12.98
N PHE A 96 4.22 -10.88 -11.83
CA PHE A 96 4.91 -11.63 -10.78
C PHE A 96 3.98 -12.01 -9.60
N GLY A 97 2.65 -11.96 -9.79
CA GLY A 97 1.67 -12.32 -8.78
C GLY A 97 1.53 -11.33 -7.63
N GLY A 98 2.08 -10.12 -7.79
CA GLY A 98 1.99 -9.05 -6.80
C GLY A 98 0.67 -8.30 -6.84
N PHE A 99 0.39 -7.55 -5.78
CA PHE A 99 -0.75 -6.65 -5.71
C PHE A 99 -0.52 -5.40 -6.55
N HIS A 100 -1.61 -4.70 -6.88
CA HIS A 100 -1.52 -3.43 -7.57
C HIS A 100 -0.78 -2.40 -6.69
N ALA A 101 -0.02 -1.52 -7.34
CA ALA A 101 0.68 -0.41 -6.70
C ALA A 101 0.04 0.92 -7.09
N CYS A 102 0.06 1.92 -6.20
CA CYS A 102 -0.46 3.24 -6.49
C CYS A 102 0.39 4.35 -5.84
N HIS A 103 0.22 5.57 -6.33
CA HIS A 103 0.80 6.79 -5.76
C HIS A 103 -0.17 7.45 -4.77
N GLY A 104 -0.57 6.76 -3.71
CA GLY A 104 -1.60 7.24 -2.80
C GLY A 104 -1.26 8.58 -2.12
N SER A 105 -2.23 9.50 -2.10
CA SER A 105 -2.12 10.81 -1.45
C SER A 105 -1.79 10.70 0.05
N GLY A 106 -2.34 9.70 0.74
CA GLY A 106 -2.05 9.42 2.14
C GLY A 106 -0.57 9.08 2.40
N GLY A 107 0.09 8.36 1.48
CA GLY A 107 1.52 8.09 1.56
C GLY A 107 2.34 9.37 1.48
N LEU A 108 2.03 10.25 0.52
CA LEU A 108 2.71 11.53 0.34
C LEU A 108 2.51 12.44 1.56
N SER A 109 1.28 12.59 2.05
CA SER A 109 0.99 13.43 3.22
C SER A 109 1.66 12.90 4.48
N GLY A 110 1.65 11.58 4.70
CA GLY A 110 2.35 10.95 5.81
C GLY A 110 3.85 11.19 5.77
N GLN A 111 4.49 10.92 4.64
CA GLN A 111 5.92 11.18 4.45
C GLN A 111 6.27 12.64 4.67
N TYR A 112 5.46 13.56 4.17
CA TYR A 112 5.65 15.00 4.38
C TYR A 112 5.58 15.39 5.85
N ARG A 113 4.63 14.85 6.62
CA ARG A 113 4.49 15.08 8.07
C ARG A 113 5.72 14.60 8.85
N PHE A 114 6.37 13.52 8.40
CA PHE A 114 7.62 13.02 8.98
C PHE A 114 8.88 13.73 8.46
N GLY A 115 8.72 14.81 7.70
CA GLY A 115 9.84 15.66 7.28
C GLY A 115 10.41 15.29 5.91
N ALA A 116 9.85 14.34 5.19
CA ALA A 116 10.29 14.02 3.84
C ALA A 116 9.98 15.17 2.87
N ARG A 117 10.96 15.56 2.08
CA ARG A 117 10.84 16.64 1.09
C ARG A 117 11.37 16.22 -0.29
N THR A 118 11.95 15.03 -0.38
CA THR A 118 12.58 14.50 -1.60
C THR A 118 12.17 13.05 -1.84
N GLY A 119 12.36 12.56 -3.07
CA GLY A 119 12.12 11.16 -3.43
C GLY A 119 13.04 10.14 -2.73
N GLY A 120 14.09 10.60 -2.03
CA GLY A 120 15.02 9.72 -1.30
C GLY A 120 14.32 8.85 -0.25
N VAL A 121 13.23 9.36 0.36
CA VAL A 121 12.43 8.58 1.32
C VAL A 121 11.84 7.32 0.68
N ASN A 122 11.44 7.38 -0.58
CA ASN A 122 10.89 6.22 -1.28
C ASN A 122 11.94 5.14 -1.55
N LEU A 123 13.20 5.54 -1.78
CA LEU A 123 14.32 4.59 -1.89
C LEU A 123 14.57 3.89 -0.55
N ILE A 124 14.57 4.64 0.55
CA ILE A 124 14.73 4.06 1.89
C ILE A 124 13.59 3.09 2.19
N LEU A 125 12.34 3.49 1.98
CA LEU A 125 11.17 2.65 2.20
C LEU A 125 11.18 1.41 1.29
N GLY A 126 11.54 1.58 0.01
CA GLY A 126 11.68 0.48 -0.94
C GLY A 126 12.74 -0.54 -0.48
N THR A 127 13.86 -0.07 0.03
CA THR A 127 14.92 -0.94 0.57
C THR A 127 14.43 -1.71 1.81
N VAL A 128 13.71 -1.02 2.71
CA VAL A 128 13.13 -1.66 3.91
C VAL A 128 12.10 -2.71 3.51
N TYR A 129 11.17 -2.38 2.59
CA TYR A 129 10.18 -3.34 2.12
C TYR A 129 10.81 -4.54 1.41
N PHE A 130 11.85 -4.30 0.61
CA PHE A 130 12.60 -5.36 -0.03
C PHE A 130 13.28 -6.27 1.01
N GLY A 131 13.91 -5.68 2.04
CA GLY A 131 14.48 -6.45 3.15
C GLY A 131 13.44 -7.30 3.89
N ILE A 132 12.26 -6.73 4.17
CA ILE A 132 11.16 -7.48 4.77
C ILE A 132 10.70 -8.60 3.83
N ALA A 133 10.55 -8.33 2.54
CA ALA A 133 10.12 -9.32 1.56
C ALA A 133 11.07 -10.53 1.49
N LEU A 134 12.38 -10.31 1.67
CA LEU A 134 13.36 -11.41 1.67
C LEU A 134 13.12 -12.42 2.81
N ILE A 135 12.60 -11.98 3.95
CA ILE A 135 12.33 -12.84 5.12
C ILE A 135 10.86 -13.24 5.25
N ALA A 136 9.99 -12.60 4.48
CA ALA A 136 8.54 -12.81 4.47
C ALA A 136 8.09 -13.79 3.36
N GLY A 137 8.94 -14.71 2.96
CA GLY A 137 8.66 -15.65 1.87
C GLY A 137 7.61 -16.71 2.21
N SER A 138 7.28 -16.90 3.49
CA SER A 138 6.19 -17.78 3.89
C SER A 138 4.83 -17.17 3.56
N PRO A 139 3.90 -17.90 2.92
CA PRO A 139 2.52 -17.45 2.72
C PRO A 139 1.80 -17.17 4.04
N ASN A 140 2.27 -17.75 5.15
CA ASN A 140 1.72 -17.55 6.48
C ASN A 140 2.42 -16.45 7.28
N PHE A 141 3.37 -15.72 6.67
CA PHE A 141 4.13 -14.67 7.37
C PHE A 141 3.23 -13.63 8.05
N LEU A 142 2.12 -13.25 7.43
CA LEU A 142 1.16 -12.31 8.00
C LEU A 142 0.05 -12.96 8.82
N ALA A 143 -0.02 -14.30 8.88
CA ALA A 143 -1.10 -15.00 9.60
C ALA A 143 -1.06 -14.75 11.11
N PHE A 144 0.08 -14.34 11.67
CA PHE A 144 0.16 -13.93 13.07
C PHE A 144 -0.63 -12.66 13.37
N TYR A 145 -0.82 -11.78 12.38
CA TYR A 145 -1.46 -10.50 12.61
C TYR A 145 -2.99 -10.62 12.61
N PRO A 146 -3.70 -10.18 13.67
CA PRO A 146 -5.14 -10.35 13.76
C PRO A 146 -5.88 -9.53 12.71
N ILE A 147 -6.83 -10.16 12.00
CA ILE A 147 -7.68 -9.49 11.00
C ILE A 147 -8.47 -8.33 11.63
N SER A 148 -8.88 -8.47 12.90
CA SER A 148 -9.55 -7.40 13.65
C SER A 148 -8.68 -6.14 13.81
N ALA A 149 -7.38 -6.30 14.02
CA ALA A 149 -6.45 -5.17 14.11
C ALA A 149 -6.25 -4.50 12.73
N LEU A 150 -6.19 -5.27 11.64
CA LEU A 150 -6.21 -4.73 10.28
C LEU A 150 -7.50 -3.95 10.00
N GLY A 151 -8.66 -4.49 10.41
CA GLY A 151 -9.95 -3.81 10.29
C GLY A 151 -9.99 -2.48 11.04
N ALA A 152 -9.52 -2.46 12.28
CA ALA A 152 -9.42 -1.24 13.08
C ALA A 152 -8.51 -0.19 12.41
N PHE A 153 -7.38 -0.64 11.84
CA PHE A 153 -6.46 0.24 11.12
C PHE A 153 -7.11 0.84 9.85
N LEU A 154 -7.86 0.04 9.09
CA LEU A 154 -8.60 0.51 7.91
C LEU A 154 -9.68 1.53 8.28
N VAL A 155 -10.38 1.34 9.39
CA VAL A 155 -11.37 2.32 9.90
C VAL A 155 -10.69 3.65 10.24
N LEU A 156 -9.53 3.62 10.91
CA LEU A 156 -8.78 4.83 11.22
C LEU A 156 -8.35 5.58 9.95
N ILE A 157 -7.87 4.86 8.93
CA ILE A 157 -7.50 5.46 7.63
C ILE A 157 -8.74 6.07 6.96
N ALA A 158 -9.86 5.36 6.95
CA ALA A 158 -11.11 5.85 6.36
C ALA A 158 -11.60 7.14 7.04
N LEU A 159 -11.55 7.20 8.37
CA LEU A 159 -11.91 8.39 9.14
C LEU A 159 -10.95 9.57 8.84
N GLU A 160 -9.66 9.31 8.71
CA GLU A 160 -8.69 10.35 8.36
C GLU A 160 -8.92 10.88 6.94
N LEU A 161 -9.20 10.02 5.98
CA LEU A 161 -9.53 10.44 4.61
C LEU A 161 -10.83 11.24 4.56
N ALA A 162 -11.87 10.81 5.30
CA ALA A 162 -13.13 11.54 5.37
C ALA A 162 -13.00 12.91 6.06
N SER A 163 -12.07 13.07 6.98
CA SER A 163 -11.83 14.34 7.68
C SER A 163 -10.95 15.32 6.90
N SER A 164 -10.27 14.86 5.86
CA SER A 164 -9.35 15.66 5.04
C SER A 164 -9.97 16.13 3.71
N GLY A 165 -11.20 15.71 3.39
CA GLY A 165 -12.01 16.16 2.24
C GLY A 165 -12.99 17.23 2.63
#